data_98cdbc36e5c0dfe8755955138016d8bc
#
_entry.id   98cdbc36e5c0dfe8755955138016d8bc
#
_cell.length_a   1.000
_cell.length_b   1.000
_cell.length_c   1.000
_cell.angle_alpha   90.00
_cell.angle_beta   90.00
_cell.angle_gamma   90.00
#
_symmetry.space_group_name_H-M   'P 1'
#
loop_
_entity.id
_entity.type
_entity.pdbx_description
1 polymer ?
#
loop_
_entity_poly.entity_id
_entity_poly.type
_entity_poly.pdbx_seq_one_letter_code
_entity_poly.pdbx_strand_id
1 'polypeptide(L)'
;MKGDDNSYYLNNIKIEIDFPRRSTWLLAPLEKIVTTISAKPYQIKQSEIVKEGKIPVVSQSKILVEGFSNNFSKILDYKTDVVIFGDHTRNLKIIDFPFVVGADGVKILSPICLSAKFLKYHLDYTLLFVRNRGYARHYSYLKSKIIGIPSVLEQKRIVAKIDLLFQKVSQLSE
;
A
#
# COMPACT_ATOMS: atom_id res chain seq x y z
N MET A 1 -20.30 4.69 14.88
CA MET A 1 -21.72 4.30 15.06
C MET A 1 -22.42 4.38 13.72
N LYS A 2 -23.47 3.56 13.51
CA LYS A 2 -24.28 3.61 12.29
C LYS A 2 -25.43 4.60 12.56
N GLY A 3 -25.66 5.57 11.66
CA GLY A 3 -26.78 6.49 11.75
C GLY A 3 -28.07 5.87 11.20
N ASP A 4 -29.22 6.50 11.48
CA ASP A 4 -30.54 6.04 11.04
C ASP A 4 -30.71 6.08 9.52
N ASP A 5 -29.91 6.89 8.82
CA ASP A 5 -29.86 7.01 7.36
C ASP A 5 -28.89 6.03 6.68
N ASN A 6 -28.43 4.98 7.38
CA ASN A 6 -27.34 4.07 6.98
C ASN A 6 -25.95 4.74 6.81
N SER A 7 -25.78 5.98 7.20
CA SER A 7 -24.47 6.63 7.26
C SER A 7 -23.63 6.10 8.42
N TYR A 8 -22.32 6.18 8.29
CA TYR A 8 -21.37 5.78 9.32
C TYR A 8 -20.66 7.01 9.86
N TYR A 9 -20.47 7.04 11.16
CA TYR A 9 -19.84 8.14 11.88
C TYR A 9 -18.69 7.64 12.73
N LEU A 10 -17.56 8.31 12.66
CA LEU A 10 -16.43 8.17 13.58
C LEU A 10 -16.25 9.52 14.29
N ASN A 11 -16.38 9.54 15.62
CA ASN A 11 -16.31 10.78 16.42
C ASN A 11 -17.22 11.90 15.88
N ASN A 12 -18.47 11.55 15.54
CA ASN A 12 -19.50 12.45 14.96
C ASN A 12 -19.17 13.03 13.57
N ILE A 13 -18.11 12.57 12.91
CA ILE A 13 -17.81 12.93 11.52
C ILE A 13 -18.46 11.89 10.60
N LYS A 14 -19.30 12.34 9.66
CA LYS A 14 -19.87 11.47 8.63
C LYS A 14 -18.75 10.86 7.79
N ILE A 15 -18.73 9.54 7.71
CA ILE A 15 -17.74 8.81 6.91
C ILE A 15 -18.40 8.43 5.59
N GLU A 16 -17.93 8.99 4.50
CA GLU A 16 -18.22 8.46 3.17
C GLU A 16 -17.45 7.16 2.97
N ILE A 17 -18.20 6.06 2.94
CA ILE A 17 -17.62 4.73 2.70
C ILE A 17 -17.86 4.39 1.24
N ASP A 18 -16.89 4.71 0.43
CA ASP A 18 -16.89 4.39 -1.01
C ASP A 18 -16.56 2.91 -1.30
N PHE A 19 -16.48 2.09 -0.25
CA PHE A 19 -16.09 0.70 -0.37
C PHE A 19 -17.27 -0.23 -0.04
N PRO A 20 -17.69 -1.11 -0.97
CA PRO A 20 -18.71 -2.12 -0.70
C PRO A 20 -18.20 -3.07 0.37
N ARG A 21 -18.84 -3.07 1.52
CA ARG A 21 -18.48 -3.88 2.68
C ARG A 21 -19.63 -4.73 3.15
N ARG A 22 -19.28 -5.84 3.77
CA ARG A 22 -20.25 -6.60 4.56
C ARG A 22 -20.40 -5.95 5.95
N SER A 23 -21.58 -6.04 6.52
CA SER A 23 -21.91 -5.50 7.86
C SER A 23 -21.02 -6.04 8.99
N THR A 24 -20.36 -7.20 8.75
CA THR A 24 -19.48 -7.89 9.71
C THR A 24 -18.03 -7.39 9.69
N TRP A 25 -17.64 -6.50 8.76
CA TRP A 25 -16.28 -6.02 8.70
C TRP A 25 -16.04 -4.95 9.78
N LEU A 26 -14.91 -5.05 10.47
CA LEU A 26 -14.42 -3.96 11.30
C LEU A 26 -13.95 -2.81 10.41
N LEU A 27 -13.96 -1.60 10.96
CA LEU A 27 -13.53 -0.39 10.24
C LEU A 27 -12.52 0.36 11.09
N ALA A 28 -11.41 0.76 10.46
CA ALA A 28 -10.42 1.61 11.11
C ALA A 28 -9.73 2.53 10.09
N PRO A 29 -9.21 3.69 10.52
CA PRO A 29 -8.31 4.49 9.70
C PRO A 29 -7.05 3.69 9.33
N LEU A 30 -6.52 3.90 8.12
CA LEU A 30 -5.31 3.21 7.64
C LEU A 30 -4.16 3.30 8.66
N GLU A 31 -3.92 4.48 9.22
CA GLU A 31 -2.83 4.70 10.19
C GLU A 31 -2.94 3.85 11.47
N LYS A 32 -4.11 3.27 11.78
CA LYS A 32 -4.33 2.40 12.94
C LYS A 32 -4.11 0.92 12.63
N ILE A 33 -4.01 0.55 11.37
CA ILE A 33 -3.92 -0.85 10.93
C ILE A 33 -2.62 -1.16 10.16
N VAL A 34 -1.73 -0.17 10.06
CA VAL A 34 -0.40 -0.34 9.51
C VAL A 34 0.65 0.28 10.45
N THR A 35 1.82 -0.35 10.52
CA THR A 35 3.03 0.29 11.04
C THR A 35 3.73 0.98 9.88
N THR A 36 3.96 2.29 9.97
CA THR A 36 4.76 3.02 8.98
C THR A 36 6.23 2.94 9.37
N ILE A 37 7.03 2.25 8.55
CA ILE A 37 8.47 2.12 8.76
C ILE A 37 9.16 3.34 8.13
N SER A 38 10.09 3.95 8.88
CA SER A 38 10.88 5.07 8.35
C SER A 38 11.78 4.61 7.20
N ALA A 39 11.62 5.21 6.03
CA ALA A 39 12.45 4.92 4.86
C ALA A 39 13.87 5.50 4.97
N LYS A 40 14.04 6.58 5.74
CA LYS A 40 15.29 7.36 5.81
C LYS A 40 16.55 6.55 6.19
N PRO A 41 16.53 5.61 7.15
CA PRO A 41 17.71 4.79 7.45
C PRO A 41 18.17 3.91 6.30
N TYR A 42 17.25 3.52 5.42
CA TYR A 42 17.45 2.57 4.32
C TYR A 42 17.63 3.27 2.96
N GLN A 43 17.60 4.59 2.94
CA GLN A 43 17.69 5.37 1.72
C GLN A 43 19.14 5.50 1.26
N ILE A 44 19.33 5.29 -0.04
CA ILE A 44 20.60 5.50 -0.76
C ILE A 44 20.52 6.75 -1.67
N LYS A 45 21.66 7.22 -2.12
CA LYS A 45 21.74 8.29 -3.11
C LYS A 45 21.49 7.76 -4.52
N GLN A 46 21.01 8.60 -5.42
CA GLN A 46 20.80 8.24 -6.82
C GLN A 46 22.09 7.73 -7.49
N SER A 47 23.26 8.26 -7.12
CA SER A 47 24.56 7.82 -7.62
C SER A 47 24.97 6.42 -7.16
N GLU A 48 24.32 5.86 -6.15
CA GLU A 48 24.57 4.49 -5.65
C GLU A 48 23.70 3.45 -6.36
N ILE A 49 22.80 3.88 -7.26
CA ILE A 49 21.97 2.98 -8.05
C ILE A 49 22.75 2.56 -9.29
N VAL A 50 22.92 1.26 -9.45
CA VAL A 50 23.65 0.64 -10.56
C VAL A 50 22.73 -0.31 -11.33
N LYS A 51 23.11 -0.63 -12.58
CA LYS A 51 22.33 -1.58 -13.41
C LYS A 51 22.44 -3.01 -12.89
N GLU A 52 23.59 -3.37 -12.35
CA GLU A 52 23.89 -4.71 -11.81
C GLU A 52 24.42 -4.58 -10.39
N GLY A 53 23.87 -5.35 -9.47
CA GLY A 53 24.21 -5.31 -8.05
C GLY A 53 23.48 -6.40 -7.27
N LYS A 54 23.71 -6.47 -5.98
CA LYS A 54 23.18 -7.56 -5.15
C LYS A 54 21.86 -7.22 -4.46
N ILE A 55 21.58 -5.93 -4.25
CA ILE A 55 20.43 -5.50 -3.44
C ILE A 55 19.47 -4.71 -4.34
N PRO A 56 18.22 -5.15 -4.50
CA PRO A 56 17.22 -4.41 -5.25
C PRO A 56 16.96 -3.02 -4.67
N VAL A 57 16.80 -2.04 -5.56
CA VAL A 57 16.43 -0.66 -5.21
C VAL A 57 14.95 -0.45 -5.49
N VAL A 58 14.20 -0.08 -4.47
CA VAL A 58 12.77 0.19 -4.55
C VAL A 58 12.49 1.67 -4.30
N SER A 59 11.73 2.30 -5.19
CA SER A 59 11.33 3.70 -5.07
C SER A 59 9.83 3.89 -5.25
N GLN A 60 9.39 5.13 -5.42
CA GLN A 60 7.99 5.48 -5.65
C GLN A 60 7.51 5.35 -7.10
N SER A 61 8.35 4.89 -8.04
CA SER A 61 7.98 4.69 -9.46
C SER A 61 7.02 3.51 -9.65
N LYS A 62 6.54 3.28 -10.87
CA LYS A 62 5.73 2.10 -11.22
C LYS A 62 6.57 0.81 -11.31
N ILE A 63 7.84 0.94 -11.62
CA ILE A 63 8.76 -0.19 -11.80
C ILE A 63 9.01 -0.84 -10.43
N LEU A 64 8.93 -2.15 -10.34
CA LEU A 64 9.11 -2.87 -9.07
C LEU A 64 10.51 -2.65 -8.50
N VAL A 65 11.53 -2.84 -9.32
CA VAL A 65 12.95 -2.66 -8.98
C VAL A 65 13.56 -1.67 -9.99
N GLU A 66 14.05 -0.52 -9.52
CA GLU A 66 14.62 0.54 -10.39
C GLU A 66 16.06 0.29 -10.79
N GLY A 67 16.73 -0.58 -10.11
CA GLY A 67 18.13 -0.93 -10.27
C GLY A 67 18.60 -1.67 -9.04
N PHE A 68 19.90 -1.68 -8.84
CA PHE A 68 20.52 -2.41 -7.74
C PHE A 68 21.50 -1.50 -6.98
N SER A 69 21.90 -1.95 -5.79
CA SER A 69 22.93 -1.33 -4.98
C SER A 69 23.83 -2.40 -4.37
N ASN A 70 25.03 -2.00 -3.95
CA ASN A 70 25.94 -2.84 -3.17
C ASN A 70 26.12 -2.27 -1.74
N ASN A 71 25.27 -1.35 -1.32
CA ASN A 71 25.32 -0.75 0.01
C ASN A 71 24.56 -1.61 1.03
N PHE A 72 25.22 -2.64 1.55
CA PHE A 72 24.65 -3.60 2.50
C PHE A 72 24.23 -2.95 3.84
N SER A 73 24.80 -1.81 4.21
CA SER A 73 24.45 -1.12 5.46
C SER A 73 23.06 -0.46 5.43
N LYS A 74 22.45 -0.38 4.25
CA LYS A 74 21.15 0.26 4.01
C LYS A 74 20.02 -0.73 3.70
N ILE A 75 20.26 -2.02 3.83
CA ILE A 75 19.23 -3.04 3.57
C ILE A 75 18.11 -2.93 4.60
N LEU A 76 16.88 -2.85 4.10
CA LEU A 76 15.69 -3.20 4.87
C LEU A 76 15.35 -4.67 4.59
N ASP A 77 15.57 -5.51 5.59
CA ASP A 77 15.12 -6.89 5.63
C ASP A 77 13.97 -6.99 6.63
N TYR A 78 12.77 -7.17 6.13
CA TYR A 78 11.56 -7.21 6.96
C TYR A 78 10.91 -8.59 6.87
N LYS A 79 10.53 -9.16 8.01
CA LYS A 79 10.05 -10.55 8.12
C LYS A 79 8.71 -10.83 7.44
N THR A 80 7.99 -9.80 7.06
CA THR A 80 6.67 -9.90 6.42
C THR A 80 6.61 -9.00 5.19
N ASP A 81 5.73 -9.32 4.26
CA ASP A 81 5.49 -8.48 3.09
C ASP A 81 5.08 -7.07 3.52
N VAL A 82 5.65 -6.08 2.86
CA VAL A 82 5.30 -4.68 3.07
C VAL A 82 4.64 -4.08 1.82
N VAL A 83 3.81 -3.08 2.03
CA VAL A 83 3.25 -2.28 0.94
C VAL A 83 4.03 -0.97 0.84
N ILE A 84 4.63 -0.73 -0.31
CA ILE A 84 5.26 0.55 -0.63
C ILE A 84 4.20 1.47 -1.25
N PHE A 85 4.10 2.68 -0.72
CA PHE A 85 3.29 3.74 -1.28
C PHE A 85 4.17 4.94 -1.68
N GLY A 86 4.06 5.34 -2.94
CA GLY A 86 4.71 6.54 -3.45
C GLY A 86 3.92 7.79 -3.09
N ASP A 87 4.47 8.62 -2.19
CA ASP A 87 3.77 9.78 -1.63
C ASP A 87 3.42 10.84 -2.71
N HIS A 88 4.24 10.95 -3.76
CA HIS A 88 4.01 11.88 -4.86
C HIS A 88 3.39 11.20 -6.09
N THR A 89 3.67 9.92 -6.32
CA THR A 89 3.26 9.19 -7.52
C THR A 89 1.96 8.42 -7.35
N ARG A 90 1.56 8.16 -6.10
CA ARG A 90 0.40 7.31 -5.72
C ARG A 90 0.54 5.83 -6.14
N ASN A 91 1.73 5.41 -6.57
CA ASN A 91 1.98 4.02 -6.93
C ASN A 91 2.02 3.13 -5.68
N LEU A 92 1.48 1.93 -5.81
CA LEU A 92 1.49 0.90 -4.78
C LEU A 92 2.24 -0.34 -5.28
N LYS A 93 3.11 -0.89 -4.43
CA LYS A 93 3.87 -2.12 -4.68
C LYS A 93 3.82 -3.01 -3.45
N ILE A 94 3.89 -4.32 -3.63
CA ILE A 94 4.16 -5.27 -2.55
C ILE A 94 5.60 -5.68 -2.69
N ILE A 95 6.33 -5.67 -1.57
CA ILE A 95 7.73 -6.13 -1.51
C ILE A 95 7.81 -7.25 -0.48
N ASP A 96 8.30 -8.39 -0.94
CA ASP A 96 8.49 -9.64 -0.19
C ASP A 96 9.97 -10.09 -0.16
N PHE A 97 10.88 -9.17 -0.50
CA PHE A 97 12.33 -9.38 -0.54
C PHE A 97 13.08 -8.23 0.14
N PRO A 98 14.33 -8.46 0.62
CA PRO A 98 15.19 -7.40 1.15
C PRO A 98 15.54 -6.35 0.08
N PHE A 99 15.52 -5.07 0.45
CA PHE A 99 15.74 -3.98 -0.49
C PHE A 99 16.35 -2.73 0.16
N VAL A 100 16.80 -1.80 -0.66
CA VAL A 100 17.15 -0.42 -0.25
C VAL A 100 16.18 0.57 -0.88
N VAL A 101 16.02 1.72 -0.25
CA VAL A 101 15.11 2.78 -0.74
C VAL A 101 15.85 3.74 -1.66
N GLY A 102 15.36 3.88 -2.90
CA GLY A 102 16.03 4.67 -3.95
C GLY A 102 15.64 6.14 -4.03
N ALA A 103 14.59 6.60 -3.32
CA ALA A 103 14.12 7.98 -3.46
C ALA A 103 13.34 8.46 -2.23
N ASP A 104 13.23 9.80 -2.10
CA ASP A 104 12.30 10.42 -1.17
C ASP A 104 10.84 10.11 -1.53
N GLY A 105 9.93 10.32 -0.57
CA GLY A 105 8.49 10.11 -0.78
C GLY A 105 8.04 8.66 -0.74
N VAL A 106 8.93 7.71 -0.42
CA VAL A 106 8.57 6.32 -0.18
C VAL A 106 7.98 6.16 1.22
N LYS A 107 6.77 5.61 1.31
CA LYS A 107 6.13 5.18 2.55
C LYS A 107 6.12 3.66 2.60
N ILE A 108 6.68 3.09 3.64
CA ILE A 108 6.76 1.64 3.84
C ILE A 108 5.70 1.28 4.88
N LEU A 109 4.66 0.55 4.45
CA LEU A 109 3.50 0.20 5.26
C LEU A 109 3.55 -1.30 5.57
N SER A 110 3.74 -1.64 6.84
CA SER A 110 3.63 -3.02 7.33
C SER A 110 2.22 -3.23 7.89
N PRO A 111 1.39 -4.09 7.27
CA PRO A 111 0.05 -4.37 7.77
C PRO A 111 0.07 -5.08 9.13
N ILE A 112 -0.86 -4.72 10.02
CA ILE A 112 -1.00 -5.33 11.36
C ILE A 112 -2.00 -6.50 11.33
N CYS A 113 -3.16 -6.30 10.70
CA CYS A 113 -4.26 -7.26 10.69
C CYS A 113 -4.77 -7.64 9.29
N LEU A 114 -4.10 -7.14 8.25
CA LEU A 114 -4.41 -7.43 6.85
C LEU A 114 -3.23 -8.11 6.18
N SER A 115 -3.49 -8.94 5.17
CA SER A 115 -2.41 -9.35 4.26
C SER A 115 -1.97 -8.14 3.41
N ALA A 116 -0.69 -8.07 3.06
CA ALA A 116 -0.17 -6.99 2.23
C ALA A 116 -0.91 -6.91 0.89
N LYS A 117 -1.29 -8.05 0.32
CA LYS A 117 -2.01 -8.13 -0.94
C LYS A 117 -3.44 -7.60 -0.84
N PHE A 118 -4.16 -7.95 0.24
CA PHE A 118 -5.49 -7.39 0.48
C PHE A 118 -5.40 -5.88 0.71
N LEU A 119 -4.46 -5.43 1.55
CA LEU A 119 -4.23 -4.01 1.79
C LEU A 119 -3.95 -3.25 0.49
N LYS A 120 -3.05 -3.77 -0.36
CA LYS A 120 -2.74 -3.14 -1.65
C LYS A 120 -3.99 -2.99 -2.51
N TYR A 121 -4.79 -4.04 -2.69
CA TYR A 121 -6.01 -3.97 -3.50
C TYR A 121 -7.03 -3.00 -2.92
N HIS A 122 -7.17 -2.98 -1.59
CA HIS A 122 -8.04 -2.01 -0.93
C HIS A 122 -7.55 -0.57 -1.15
N LEU A 123 -6.24 -0.33 -1.06
CA LEU A 123 -5.66 1.00 -1.28
C LEU A 123 -5.72 1.41 -2.75
N ASP A 124 -5.51 0.50 -3.72
CA ASP A 124 -5.72 0.77 -5.15
C ASP A 124 -7.14 1.30 -5.40
N TYR A 125 -8.14 0.61 -4.83
CA TYR A 125 -9.53 1.05 -4.91
C TYR A 125 -9.74 2.41 -4.23
N THR A 126 -9.26 2.58 -3.01
CA THR A 126 -9.39 3.83 -2.25
C THR A 126 -8.79 5.02 -3.01
N LEU A 127 -7.67 4.83 -3.70
CA LEU A 127 -6.99 5.87 -4.48
C LEU A 127 -7.80 6.36 -5.68
N LEU A 128 -8.80 5.63 -6.17
CA LEU A 128 -9.72 6.10 -7.21
C LEU A 128 -10.51 7.33 -6.72
N PHE A 129 -10.82 7.40 -5.43
CA PHE A 129 -11.58 8.48 -4.79
C PHE A 129 -10.72 9.55 -4.12
N VAL A 130 -9.40 9.33 -4.05
CA VAL A 130 -8.46 10.34 -3.57
C VAL A 130 -8.06 11.25 -4.73
N ARG A 131 -8.43 12.53 -4.65
CA ARG A 131 -8.10 13.52 -5.68
C ARG A 131 -6.59 13.54 -5.95
N ASN A 132 -6.22 13.42 -7.22
CA ASN A 132 -4.84 13.65 -7.63
C ASN A 132 -4.52 15.15 -7.55
N ARG A 133 -3.49 15.51 -6.79
CA ARG A 133 -3.03 16.89 -6.56
C ARG A 133 -1.66 17.15 -7.21
N GLY A 134 -1.34 16.41 -8.26
CA GLY A 134 -0.03 16.49 -8.90
C GLY A 134 1.10 16.02 -7.97
N TYR A 135 2.16 16.80 -7.85
CA TYR A 135 3.32 16.46 -7.02
C TYR A 135 3.12 16.71 -5.50
N ALA A 136 1.87 16.76 -5.03
CA ALA A 136 1.59 16.90 -3.61
C ALA A 136 1.87 15.60 -2.83
N ARG A 137 1.97 15.70 -1.50
CA ARG A 137 2.07 14.54 -0.61
C ARG A 137 0.69 13.95 -0.35
N HIS A 138 0.44 12.74 -0.87
CA HIS A 138 -0.86 12.10 -0.80
C HIS A 138 -1.07 11.25 0.45
N TYR A 139 0.00 10.82 1.12
CA TYR A 139 -0.11 9.95 2.30
C TYR A 139 -0.85 10.62 3.46
N SER A 140 -0.70 11.93 3.62
CA SER A 140 -1.43 12.71 4.64
C SER A 140 -2.97 12.58 4.51
N TYR A 141 -3.47 12.39 3.29
CA TYR A 141 -4.90 12.15 3.01
C TYR A 141 -5.27 10.67 3.07
N LEU A 142 -4.35 9.80 2.65
CA LEU A 142 -4.60 8.35 2.61
C LEU A 142 -4.66 7.76 4.02
N LYS A 143 -3.80 8.21 4.93
CA LYS A 143 -3.67 7.64 6.29
C LYS A 143 -4.94 7.71 7.13
N SER A 144 -5.79 8.69 6.90
CA SER A 144 -7.08 8.88 7.58
C SER A 144 -8.25 8.16 6.93
N LYS A 145 -8.06 7.57 5.73
CA LYS A 145 -9.13 6.83 5.05
C LYS A 145 -9.52 5.58 5.82
N ILE A 146 -10.84 5.34 5.86
CA ILE A 146 -11.39 4.18 6.56
C ILE A 146 -11.21 2.93 5.71
N ILE A 147 -10.60 1.94 6.30
CA ILE A 147 -10.30 0.64 5.71
C ILE A 147 -11.19 -0.42 6.32
N GLY A 148 -11.80 -1.25 5.49
CA GLY A 148 -12.56 -2.42 5.92
C GLY A 148 -11.63 -3.58 6.26
N ILE A 149 -11.89 -4.22 7.40
CA ILE A 149 -11.08 -5.31 7.93
C ILE A 149 -11.94 -6.58 7.98
N PRO A 150 -11.90 -7.42 6.93
CA PRO A 150 -12.57 -8.72 6.94
C PRO A 150 -11.78 -9.74 7.74
N SER A 151 -12.40 -10.87 8.02
CA SER A 151 -11.69 -12.02 8.60
C SER A 151 -10.56 -12.50 7.68
N VAL A 152 -9.54 -13.15 8.24
CA VAL A 152 -8.39 -13.68 7.47
C VAL A 152 -8.84 -14.60 6.32
N LEU A 153 -9.83 -15.44 6.55
CA LEU A 153 -10.37 -16.32 5.51
C LEU A 153 -11.05 -15.53 4.39
N GLU A 154 -11.77 -14.49 4.74
CA GLU A 154 -12.42 -13.63 3.74
C GLU A 154 -11.41 -12.79 2.95
N GLN A 155 -10.34 -12.29 3.59
CA GLN A 155 -9.23 -11.63 2.89
C GLN A 155 -8.64 -12.56 1.81
N LYS A 156 -8.32 -13.81 2.17
CA LYS A 156 -7.79 -14.81 1.23
C LYS A 156 -8.73 -15.05 0.05
N ARG A 157 -10.04 -15.21 0.34
CA ARG A 157 -11.06 -15.43 -0.69
C ARG A 157 -11.19 -14.25 -1.65
N ILE A 158 -11.16 -13.02 -1.12
CA ILE A 158 -11.24 -11.79 -1.91
C ILE A 158 -10.00 -11.65 -2.79
N VAL A 159 -8.81 -11.82 -2.23
CA VAL A 159 -7.54 -11.76 -2.96
C VAL A 159 -7.53 -12.77 -4.11
N ALA A 160 -7.85 -14.03 -3.83
CA ALA A 160 -7.90 -15.07 -4.86
C ALA A 160 -8.88 -14.74 -6.00
N LYS A 161 -10.03 -14.14 -5.67
CA LYS A 161 -11.02 -13.73 -6.68
C LYS A 161 -10.52 -12.58 -7.55
N ILE A 162 -9.86 -11.58 -6.94
CA ILE A 162 -9.28 -10.45 -7.67
C ILE A 162 -8.15 -10.93 -8.59
N ASP A 163 -7.25 -11.80 -8.09
CA ASP A 163 -6.17 -12.38 -8.90
C ASP A 163 -6.72 -13.12 -10.12
N LEU A 164 -7.73 -13.96 -9.92
CA LEU A 164 -8.38 -14.68 -11.03
C LEU A 164 -8.98 -13.71 -12.06
N LEU A 165 -9.58 -12.61 -11.61
CA LEU A 165 -10.13 -11.60 -12.52
C LEU A 165 -9.03 -10.91 -13.33
N PHE A 166 -7.90 -10.53 -12.70
CA PHE A 166 -6.76 -9.95 -13.42
C PHE A 166 -6.17 -10.92 -14.44
N GLN A 167 -6.02 -12.21 -14.08
CA GLN A 167 -5.56 -13.24 -15.02
C GLN A 167 -6.47 -13.35 -16.24
N LYS A 168 -7.80 -13.34 -16.05
CA LYS A 168 -8.76 -13.39 -17.16
C LYS A 168 -8.68 -12.15 -18.04
N VAL A 169 -8.54 -10.96 -17.44
CA VAL A 169 -8.42 -9.70 -18.22
C VAL A 169 -7.13 -9.69 -19.03
N SER A 170 -6.00 -10.14 -18.48
CA SER A 170 -4.75 -10.19 -19.25
C SER A 170 -4.81 -11.14 -20.44
N GLN A 171 -5.52 -12.27 -20.31
CA GLN A 171 -5.74 -13.21 -21.44
C GLN A 171 -6.61 -12.65 -22.57
N LEU A 172 -7.43 -11.62 -22.28
CA LEU A 172 -8.28 -10.98 -23.31
C LEU A 172 -7.54 -9.86 -24.07
N SER A 173 -6.35 -9.47 -23.60
CA SER A 173 -5.53 -8.40 -24.18
C SER A 173 -4.35 -8.90 -25.02
N GLU A 174 -4.21 -10.22 -25.15
CA GLU A 174 -3.31 -10.92 -26.08
C GLU A 174 -4.04 -11.30 -27.37
#